data_cc78ca07a822a0066055fd8d7faf8c79
#
_entry.id   cc78ca07a822a0066055fd8d7faf8c79
#
_cell.length_a   1.000
_cell.length_b   1.000
_cell.length_c   1.000
_cell.angle_alpha   90.00
_cell.angle_beta   90.00
_cell.angle_gamma   90.00
#
_symmetry.space_group_name_H-M   'P 1'
#
loop_
_entity.id
_entity.type
_entity.pdbx_description
1 polymer ?
#
loop_
_entity_poly.entity_id
_entity_poly.type
_entity_poly.pdbx_seq_one_letter_code
_entity_poly.pdbx_strand_id
1 'polypeptide(L)'
;MENTLPVKEEQKHVKISEFVLYLVAVFFYTNMTGMMGSYRNDYLVNVLQIPSTKLSLYNLLISVIPFVINFFIAMYIDGRKMGKAGKFRPLALIAAVPMGILLVLSFVTPKAFTGTILMIYLVTVAVAWSIASNFGGTTNMVAVVMTPNLKERDTVMSFRGIVSAVGNSAPLVIVLVIGIFAKDKGTRFIIGAALCSVVGIIAMLLGMKAVHERVAYTAEKRNPLVGFKDVLGNKYAWTIIISEFLKSFRGIATYMGVFMAGALLGDTDKFVLFGLPTGIGTAVGMLAINFLLKKFNSKVLYIASGIYSVIINIIAFIVGYTYFHNPSKVLQIIFIAFLFLIGLQFGASNLLPSMFQADVLEDIELKTGKRLDATFPFVIGIGTMISGTIASTLAPRILYDDPTTGWKSIIGYMPGLVDDTAQSLDSKVKLLFFYTVVHGIMMFLAGVPFFFYKLTGKTKEDIHNAVVEQRKKFEEG
;
A
#
# COMPACT_ATOMS: atom_id res chain seq x y z
N MET A 1 -51.47 -12.17 -4.17
CA MET A 1 -50.78 -12.90 -3.08
C MET A 1 -49.46 -13.37 -3.64
N GLU A 2 -48.43 -12.53 -3.46
CA GLU A 2 -47.05 -12.88 -3.82
C GLU A 2 -46.55 -13.95 -2.84
N ASN A 3 -46.32 -15.14 -3.36
CA ASN A 3 -45.62 -16.21 -2.64
C ASN A 3 -44.14 -15.81 -2.49
N THR A 4 -43.83 -15.04 -1.47
CA THR A 4 -42.44 -14.90 -1.02
C THR A 4 -42.03 -16.24 -0.41
N LEU A 5 -41.34 -17.07 -1.20
CA LEU A 5 -40.63 -18.23 -0.68
C LEU A 5 -39.72 -17.76 0.46
N PRO A 6 -39.74 -18.41 1.63
CA PRO A 6 -38.82 -18.04 2.71
C PRO A 6 -37.40 -18.19 2.21
N VAL A 7 -36.66 -17.07 2.24
CA VAL A 7 -35.21 -17.09 1.99
C VAL A 7 -34.62 -18.09 3.00
N LYS A 8 -34.21 -19.28 2.51
CA LYS A 8 -33.50 -20.25 3.33
C LYS A 8 -32.33 -19.50 3.98
N GLU A 9 -32.27 -19.48 5.32
CA GLU A 9 -31.09 -18.98 6.03
C GLU A 9 -29.88 -19.70 5.44
N GLU A 10 -29.03 -18.95 4.74
CA GLU A 10 -27.85 -19.50 4.11
C GLU A 10 -26.94 -20.07 5.21
N GLN A 11 -26.73 -21.38 5.19
CA GLN A 11 -25.92 -22.07 6.18
C GLN A 11 -24.52 -21.46 6.29
N LYS A 12 -24.06 -21.25 7.50
CA LYS A 12 -22.67 -20.85 7.77
C LYS A 12 -21.74 -22.05 7.51
N HIS A 13 -20.72 -21.81 6.69
CA HIS A 13 -19.77 -22.85 6.27
C HIS A 13 -18.44 -22.74 7.02
N VAL A 14 -18.07 -21.56 7.51
CA VAL A 14 -16.81 -21.32 8.19
C VAL A 14 -16.97 -21.47 9.70
N LYS A 15 -16.20 -22.39 10.31
CA LYS A 15 -16.16 -22.53 11.76
C LYS A 15 -15.46 -21.33 12.39
N ILE A 16 -15.86 -20.92 13.59
CA ILE A 16 -15.26 -19.81 14.32
C ILE A 16 -13.74 -20.00 14.50
N SER A 17 -13.30 -21.22 14.84
CA SER A 17 -11.88 -21.54 14.98
C SER A 17 -11.10 -21.36 13.67
N GLU A 18 -11.67 -21.79 12.56
CA GLU A 18 -11.11 -21.61 11.21
C GLU A 18 -11.00 -20.11 10.87
N PHE A 19 -12.05 -19.34 11.14
CA PHE A 19 -12.09 -17.90 10.92
C PHE A 19 -11.02 -17.17 11.75
N VAL A 20 -10.92 -17.45 13.04
CA VAL A 20 -9.93 -16.81 13.92
C VAL A 20 -8.51 -17.17 13.49
N LEU A 21 -8.20 -18.43 13.19
CA LEU A 21 -6.88 -18.86 12.74
C LEU A 21 -6.52 -18.25 11.39
N TYR A 22 -7.50 -18.09 10.49
CA TYR A 22 -7.32 -17.35 9.26
C TYR A 22 -6.91 -15.90 9.50
N LEU A 23 -7.64 -15.19 10.37
CA LEU A 23 -7.33 -13.79 10.70
C LEU A 23 -5.96 -13.64 11.36
N VAL A 24 -5.55 -14.60 12.20
CA VAL A 24 -4.20 -14.64 12.80
C VAL A 24 -3.14 -14.79 11.70
N ALA A 25 -3.35 -15.67 10.72
CA ALA A 25 -2.42 -15.81 9.58
C ALA A 25 -2.32 -14.51 8.76
N VAL A 26 -3.44 -13.84 8.49
CA VAL A 26 -3.48 -12.55 7.78
C VAL A 26 -2.74 -11.47 8.57
N PHE A 27 -2.99 -11.37 9.87
CA PHE A 27 -2.32 -10.40 10.75
C PHE A 27 -0.79 -10.54 10.66
N PHE A 28 -0.27 -11.75 10.83
CA PHE A 28 1.17 -11.95 10.84
C PHE A 28 1.81 -11.95 9.46
N TYR A 29 1.08 -12.33 8.41
CA TYR A 29 1.51 -12.06 7.03
C TYR A 29 1.71 -10.57 6.79
N THR A 30 0.72 -9.76 7.14
CA THR A 30 0.80 -8.30 6.96
C THR A 30 1.77 -7.63 7.92
N ASN A 31 2.01 -8.23 9.10
CA ASN A 31 3.07 -7.81 10.01
C ASN A 31 4.46 -7.96 9.38
N MET A 32 4.76 -9.10 8.73
CA MET A 32 6.02 -9.28 8.01
C MET A 32 6.19 -8.26 6.88
N THR A 33 5.14 -8.02 6.08
CA THR A 33 5.19 -7.01 5.01
C THR A 33 5.31 -5.58 5.55
N GLY A 34 4.66 -5.29 6.67
CA GLY A 34 4.74 -4.01 7.37
C GLY A 34 6.15 -3.72 7.90
N MET A 35 6.83 -4.73 8.47
CA MET A 35 8.22 -4.59 8.92
C MET A 35 9.16 -4.21 7.77
N MET A 36 9.02 -4.90 6.63
CA MET A 36 9.80 -4.60 5.43
C MET A 36 9.48 -3.20 4.88
N GLY A 37 8.21 -2.84 4.81
CA GLY A 37 7.76 -1.56 4.24
C GLY A 37 8.14 -0.35 5.10
N SER A 38 8.10 -0.48 6.42
CA SER A 38 8.33 0.66 7.33
C SER A 38 9.81 0.94 7.60
N TYR A 39 10.63 -0.10 7.76
CA TYR A 39 11.98 0.08 8.29
C TYR A 39 13.11 -0.26 7.31
N ARG A 40 12.81 -0.86 6.15
CA ARG A 40 13.87 -1.22 5.20
C ARG A 40 14.67 -0.02 4.72
N ASN A 41 14.01 1.08 4.38
CA ASN A 41 14.69 2.30 3.92
C ASN A 41 15.53 2.91 5.04
N ASP A 42 15.02 2.94 6.26
CA ASP A 42 15.76 3.45 7.42
C ASP A 42 17.01 2.60 7.69
N TYR A 43 16.91 1.28 7.63
CA TYR A 43 18.04 0.37 7.75
C TYR A 43 19.12 0.65 6.68
N LEU A 44 18.73 0.82 5.42
CA LEU A 44 19.66 1.09 4.33
C LEU A 44 20.35 2.46 4.45
N VAL A 45 19.61 3.48 4.92
CA VAL A 45 20.10 4.86 5.04
C VAL A 45 20.89 5.06 6.32
N ASN A 46 20.33 4.72 7.48
CA ASN A 46 20.91 5.08 8.78
C ASN A 46 21.83 4.00 9.37
N VAL A 47 21.60 2.71 9.06
CA VAL A 47 22.44 1.62 9.60
C VAL A 47 23.56 1.26 8.62
N LEU A 48 23.22 0.97 7.35
CA LEU A 48 24.21 0.61 6.34
C LEU A 48 24.88 1.81 5.67
N GLN A 49 24.29 2.99 5.78
CA GLN A 49 24.77 4.24 5.18
C GLN A 49 25.12 4.09 3.70
N ILE A 50 24.23 3.42 2.96
CA ILE A 50 24.40 3.20 1.51
C ILE A 50 24.42 4.55 0.80
N PRO A 51 25.42 4.84 -0.07
CA PRO A 51 25.44 6.08 -0.86
C PRO A 51 24.14 6.32 -1.63
N SER A 52 23.64 7.56 -1.67
CA SER A 52 22.32 7.88 -2.23
C SER A 52 22.16 7.47 -3.69
N THR A 53 23.23 7.59 -4.50
CA THR A 53 23.21 7.16 -5.91
C THR A 53 23.09 5.64 -6.05
N LYS A 54 23.80 4.87 -5.20
CA LYS A 54 23.67 3.40 -5.16
C LYS A 54 22.32 2.96 -4.64
N LEU A 55 21.77 3.64 -3.63
CA LEU A 55 20.44 3.35 -3.13
C LEU A 55 19.36 3.68 -4.17
N SER A 56 19.53 4.72 -4.97
CA SER A 56 18.67 5.01 -6.11
C SER A 56 18.68 3.89 -7.15
N LEU A 57 19.86 3.36 -7.48
CA LEU A 57 19.99 2.20 -8.38
C LEU A 57 19.34 0.95 -7.79
N TYR A 58 19.54 0.70 -6.48
CA TYR A 58 18.87 -0.37 -5.78
C TYR A 58 17.34 -0.25 -5.89
N ASN A 59 16.77 0.93 -5.62
CA ASN A 59 15.33 1.17 -5.70
C ASN A 59 14.78 0.97 -7.14
N LEU A 60 15.55 1.39 -8.15
CA LEU A 60 15.20 1.12 -9.54
C LEU A 60 15.13 -0.38 -9.82
N LEU A 61 16.16 -1.12 -9.45
CA LEU A 61 16.25 -2.57 -9.71
C LEU A 61 15.16 -3.34 -8.97
N ILE A 62 14.89 -3.03 -7.70
CA ILE A 62 13.84 -3.71 -6.92
C ILE A 62 12.43 -3.29 -7.30
N SER A 63 12.25 -2.24 -8.07
CA SER A 63 10.96 -1.87 -8.65
C SER A 63 10.72 -2.59 -9.99
N VAL A 64 11.71 -2.58 -10.89
CA VAL A 64 11.56 -3.10 -12.26
C VAL A 64 11.63 -4.63 -12.30
N ILE A 65 12.63 -5.24 -11.66
CA ILE A 65 12.83 -6.69 -11.74
C ILE A 65 11.64 -7.45 -11.14
N PRO A 66 11.18 -7.15 -9.91
CA PRO A 66 10.01 -7.80 -9.37
C PRO A 66 8.73 -7.54 -10.15
N PHE A 67 8.55 -6.37 -10.74
CA PHE A 67 7.35 -6.09 -11.54
C PHE A 67 7.21 -7.09 -12.69
N VAL A 68 8.29 -7.33 -13.42
CA VAL A 68 8.30 -8.30 -14.52
C VAL A 68 8.06 -9.73 -14.01
N ILE A 69 8.76 -10.13 -12.96
CA ILE A 69 8.64 -11.48 -12.38
C ILE A 69 7.23 -11.70 -11.82
N ASN A 70 6.69 -10.71 -11.10
CA ASN A 70 5.37 -10.78 -10.47
C ASN A 70 4.24 -10.87 -11.49
N PHE A 71 4.41 -10.30 -12.68
CA PHE A 71 3.47 -10.49 -13.77
C PHE A 71 3.35 -12.00 -14.14
N PHE A 72 4.48 -12.69 -14.30
CA PHE A 72 4.47 -14.14 -14.58
C PHE A 72 3.94 -14.95 -13.39
N ILE A 73 4.26 -14.54 -12.15
CA ILE A 73 3.72 -15.21 -10.95
C ILE A 73 2.19 -15.07 -10.90
N ALA A 74 1.66 -13.90 -11.18
CA ALA A 74 0.20 -13.68 -11.23
C ALA A 74 -0.46 -14.58 -12.28
N MET A 75 0.10 -14.66 -13.50
CA MET A 75 -0.38 -15.58 -14.54
C MET A 75 -0.33 -17.06 -14.11
N TYR A 76 0.73 -17.45 -13.38
CA TYR A 76 0.86 -18.81 -12.84
C TYR A 76 -0.22 -19.09 -11.79
N ILE A 77 -0.42 -18.17 -10.83
CA ILE A 77 -1.44 -18.30 -9.78
C ILE A 77 -2.84 -18.39 -10.40
N ASP A 78 -3.15 -17.51 -11.37
CA ASP A 78 -4.46 -17.48 -12.02
C ASP A 78 -4.71 -18.74 -12.86
N GLY A 79 -3.70 -19.22 -13.57
CA GLY A 79 -3.78 -20.43 -14.39
C GLY A 79 -3.83 -21.75 -13.61
N ARG A 80 -3.57 -21.72 -12.30
CA ARG A 80 -3.54 -22.94 -11.47
C ARG A 80 -4.94 -23.48 -11.22
N LYS A 81 -5.13 -24.77 -11.48
CA LYS A 81 -6.37 -25.48 -11.14
C LYS A 81 -6.47 -25.73 -9.63
N MET A 82 -7.68 -25.75 -9.11
CA MET A 82 -7.92 -26.13 -7.71
C MET A 82 -7.62 -27.63 -7.52
N GLY A 83 -6.65 -27.93 -6.66
CA GLY A 83 -6.30 -29.29 -6.27
C GLY A 83 -7.01 -29.72 -4.98
N LYS A 84 -6.75 -30.94 -4.49
CA LYS A 84 -7.28 -31.46 -3.21
C LYS A 84 -6.96 -30.57 -2.01
N ALA A 85 -5.82 -29.86 -2.04
CA ALA A 85 -5.38 -28.95 -0.98
C ALA A 85 -5.83 -27.49 -1.20
N GLY A 86 -6.61 -27.19 -2.23
CA GLY A 86 -7.01 -25.86 -2.65
C GLY A 86 -6.10 -25.26 -3.73
N LYS A 87 -6.41 -24.01 -4.13
CA LYS A 87 -5.66 -23.24 -5.13
C LYS A 87 -4.62 -22.33 -4.48
N PHE A 88 -5.03 -21.54 -3.49
CA PHE A 88 -4.24 -20.47 -2.86
C PHE A 88 -3.50 -20.92 -1.60
N ARG A 89 -4.17 -21.73 -0.76
CA ARG A 89 -3.64 -22.26 0.50
C ARG A 89 -2.26 -22.92 0.38
N PRO A 90 -2.00 -23.83 -0.58
CA PRO A 90 -0.69 -24.46 -0.70
C PRO A 90 0.43 -23.48 -1.02
N LEU A 91 0.14 -22.42 -1.80
CA LEU A 91 1.11 -21.40 -2.14
C LEU A 91 1.49 -20.55 -0.91
N ALA A 92 0.51 -20.16 -0.11
CA ALA A 92 0.74 -19.45 1.14
C ALA A 92 1.57 -20.28 2.14
N LEU A 93 1.30 -21.60 2.26
CA LEU A 93 2.05 -22.51 3.12
C LEU A 93 3.52 -22.62 2.69
N ILE A 94 3.79 -22.79 1.39
CA ILE A 94 5.14 -22.88 0.84
C ILE A 94 5.88 -21.56 1.02
N ALA A 95 5.20 -20.43 0.88
CA ALA A 95 5.80 -19.12 0.99
C ALA A 95 6.16 -18.70 2.43
N ALA A 96 5.48 -19.25 3.45
CA ALA A 96 5.61 -18.81 4.84
C ALA A 96 7.07 -18.86 5.35
N VAL A 97 7.77 -19.96 5.13
CA VAL A 97 9.16 -20.14 5.60
C VAL A 97 10.13 -19.25 4.81
N PRO A 98 10.15 -19.27 3.45
CA PRO A 98 10.99 -18.37 2.68
C PRO A 98 10.79 -16.89 3.03
N MET A 99 9.53 -16.44 3.20
CA MET A 99 9.25 -15.08 3.61
C MET A 99 9.91 -14.72 4.94
N GLY A 100 9.75 -15.54 5.95
CA GLY A 100 10.35 -15.26 7.26
C GLY A 100 11.88 -15.20 7.18
N ILE A 101 12.52 -16.15 6.49
CA ILE A 101 13.98 -16.16 6.31
C ILE A 101 14.43 -14.91 5.56
N LEU A 102 13.79 -14.57 4.45
CA LEU A 102 14.16 -13.42 3.63
C LEU A 102 13.90 -12.08 4.35
N LEU A 103 12.90 -12.02 5.24
CA LEU A 103 12.69 -10.85 6.09
C LEU A 103 13.90 -10.63 7.02
N VAL A 104 14.36 -11.68 7.71
CA VAL A 104 15.55 -11.57 8.56
C VAL A 104 16.79 -11.20 7.74
N LEU A 105 17.02 -11.87 6.61
CA LEU A 105 18.15 -11.56 5.70
C LEU A 105 18.10 -10.12 5.17
N SER A 106 16.91 -9.53 5.08
CA SER A 106 16.76 -8.12 4.68
C SER A 106 17.32 -7.14 5.70
N PHE A 107 17.46 -7.53 6.97
CA PHE A 107 18.01 -6.71 8.06
C PHE A 107 19.31 -7.26 8.65
N VAL A 108 19.83 -8.35 8.11
CA VAL A 108 21.13 -8.92 8.47
C VAL A 108 22.05 -8.82 7.28
N THR A 109 23.15 -8.06 7.43
CA THR A 109 24.14 -7.90 6.38
C THR A 109 25.49 -8.43 6.87
N PRO A 110 26.07 -9.46 6.21
CA PRO A 110 27.40 -9.96 6.58
C PRO A 110 28.45 -8.85 6.47
N LYS A 111 29.26 -8.69 7.50
CA LYS A 111 30.32 -7.64 7.56
C LYS A 111 31.35 -7.74 6.42
N ALA A 112 31.53 -8.95 5.87
CA ALA A 112 32.43 -9.18 4.74
C ALA A 112 31.89 -8.63 3.39
N PHE A 113 30.59 -8.32 3.31
CA PHE A 113 29.99 -7.81 2.08
C PHE A 113 30.15 -6.30 1.99
N THR A 114 30.95 -5.87 1.05
CA THR A 114 31.22 -4.44 0.80
C THR A 114 31.10 -4.11 -0.69
N GLY A 115 30.91 -2.85 -0.99
CA GLY A 115 30.91 -2.35 -2.39
C GLY A 115 29.84 -3.04 -3.27
N THR A 116 30.27 -3.61 -4.38
CA THR A 116 29.38 -4.26 -5.37
C THR A 116 28.76 -5.55 -4.84
N ILE A 117 29.50 -6.34 -4.03
CA ILE A 117 29.01 -7.59 -3.45
C ILE A 117 27.82 -7.30 -2.52
N LEU A 118 27.92 -6.25 -1.71
CA LEU A 118 26.84 -5.80 -0.86
C LEU A 118 25.59 -5.44 -1.69
N MET A 119 25.74 -4.70 -2.78
CA MET A 119 24.63 -4.31 -3.64
C MET A 119 23.94 -5.51 -4.29
N ILE A 120 24.73 -6.47 -4.79
CA ILE A 120 24.19 -7.72 -5.35
C ILE A 120 23.40 -8.49 -4.29
N TYR A 121 23.93 -8.62 -3.09
CA TYR A 121 23.23 -9.27 -1.97
C TYR A 121 21.89 -8.57 -1.67
N LEU A 122 21.90 -7.25 -1.51
CA LEU A 122 20.72 -6.47 -1.16
C LEU A 122 19.63 -6.59 -2.22
N VAL A 123 19.99 -6.50 -3.52
CA VAL A 123 19.05 -6.65 -4.64
C VAL A 123 18.51 -8.09 -4.70
N THR A 124 19.38 -9.09 -4.58
CA THR A 124 18.97 -10.51 -4.64
C THR A 124 17.98 -10.84 -3.53
N VAL A 125 18.27 -10.44 -2.29
CA VAL A 125 17.36 -10.66 -1.14
C VAL A 125 16.03 -9.93 -1.34
N ALA A 126 16.05 -8.69 -1.83
CA ALA A 126 14.83 -7.92 -2.05
C ALA A 126 13.96 -8.50 -3.19
N VAL A 127 14.57 -8.96 -4.28
CA VAL A 127 13.85 -9.64 -5.38
C VAL A 127 13.26 -10.97 -4.88
N ALA A 128 14.05 -11.77 -4.17
CA ALA A 128 13.57 -13.03 -3.57
C ALA A 128 12.42 -12.79 -2.58
N TRP A 129 12.54 -11.74 -1.74
CA TRP A 129 11.47 -11.31 -0.85
C TRP A 129 10.19 -10.96 -1.62
N SER A 130 10.30 -10.19 -2.71
CA SER A 130 9.14 -9.83 -3.54
C SER A 130 8.45 -11.05 -4.11
N ILE A 131 9.21 -12.04 -4.60
CA ILE A 131 8.67 -13.32 -5.10
C ILE A 131 7.94 -14.07 -3.98
N ALA A 132 8.59 -14.27 -2.84
CA ALA A 132 8.03 -15.00 -1.72
C ALA A 132 6.77 -14.28 -1.16
N SER A 133 6.80 -12.95 -1.05
CA SER A 133 5.66 -12.16 -0.56
C SER A 133 4.45 -12.18 -1.51
N ASN A 134 4.65 -12.29 -2.83
CA ASN A 134 3.56 -12.48 -3.78
C ASN A 134 2.87 -13.83 -3.60
N PHE A 135 3.63 -14.92 -3.44
CA PHE A 135 3.05 -16.21 -3.09
C PHE A 135 2.38 -16.18 -1.71
N GLY A 136 3.00 -15.51 -0.71
CA GLY A 136 2.42 -15.29 0.60
C GLY A 136 1.13 -14.48 0.55
N GLY A 137 1.02 -13.54 -0.39
CA GLY A 137 -0.17 -12.72 -0.65
C GLY A 137 -1.42 -13.51 -1.02
N THR A 138 -1.25 -14.75 -1.47
CA THR A 138 -2.38 -15.69 -1.67
C THR A 138 -3.15 -15.96 -0.38
N THR A 139 -2.55 -15.73 0.81
CA THR A 139 -3.25 -15.70 2.11
C THR A 139 -4.48 -14.78 2.06
N ASN A 140 -4.36 -13.61 1.43
CA ASN A 140 -5.48 -12.67 1.29
C ASN A 140 -6.56 -13.18 0.32
N MET A 141 -6.18 -13.97 -0.69
CA MET A 141 -7.10 -14.50 -1.70
C MET A 141 -7.97 -15.64 -1.14
N VAL A 142 -7.50 -16.32 -0.10
CA VAL A 142 -8.26 -17.40 0.57
C VAL A 142 -9.62 -16.93 1.06
N ALA A 143 -9.75 -15.67 1.53
CA ALA A 143 -11.03 -15.09 1.99
C ALA A 143 -12.17 -15.25 0.96
N VAL A 144 -11.84 -15.14 -0.32
CA VAL A 144 -12.84 -15.17 -1.41
C VAL A 144 -13.38 -16.58 -1.64
N VAL A 145 -12.58 -17.61 -1.30
CA VAL A 145 -12.88 -19.03 -1.60
C VAL A 145 -13.21 -19.86 -0.37
N MET A 146 -13.18 -19.28 0.85
CA MET A 146 -13.50 -19.99 2.10
C MET A 146 -14.97 -20.41 2.19
N THR A 147 -15.88 -19.62 1.62
CA THR A 147 -17.32 -19.85 1.75
C THR A 147 -18.08 -19.47 0.49
N PRO A 148 -19.08 -20.27 0.08
CA PRO A 148 -20.00 -19.91 -0.99
C PRO A 148 -21.06 -18.90 -0.54
N ASN A 149 -21.30 -18.73 0.78
CA ASN A 149 -22.27 -17.80 1.33
C ASN A 149 -21.76 -16.36 1.19
N LEU A 150 -22.48 -15.52 0.43
CA LEU A 150 -22.10 -14.13 0.14
C LEU A 150 -21.97 -13.26 1.39
N LYS A 151 -22.93 -13.36 2.33
CA LYS A 151 -22.92 -12.57 3.57
C LYS A 151 -21.77 -12.96 4.48
N GLU A 152 -21.51 -14.26 4.59
CA GLU A 152 -20.38 -14.79 5.35
C GLU A 152 -19.04 -14.34 4.72
N ARG A 153 -18.92 -14.41 3.39
CA ARG A 153 -17.75 -13.95 2.64
C ARG A 153 -17.49 -12.46 2.84
N ASP A 154 -18.50 -11.63 2.77
CA ASP A 154 -18.38 -10.18 3.00
C ASP A 154 -17.90 -9.89 4.42
N THR A 155 -18.38 -10.65 5.40
CA THR A 155 -17.91 -10.58 6.79
C THR A 155 -16.43 -10.95 6.89
N VAL A 156 -16.02 -12.10 6.30
CA VAL A 156 -14.61 -12.54 6.29
C VAL A 156 -13.72 -11.49 5.63
N MET A 157 -14.13 -10.93 4.49
CA MET A 157 -13.36 -9.92 3.77
C MET A 157 -13.23 -8.60 4.56
N SER A 158 -14.28 -8.18 5.25
CA SER A 158 -14.27 -6.98 6.09
C SER A 158 -13.31 -7.11 7.27
N PHE A 159 -13.41 -8.21 8.01
CA PHE A 159 -12.50 -8.47 9.13
C PHE A 159 -11.05 -8.66 8.65
N ARG A 160 -10.84 -9.35 7.53
CA ARG A 160 -9.52 -9.43 6.89
C ARG A 160 -8.92 -8.05 6.63
N GLY A 161 -9.71 -7.13 6.07
CA GLY A 161 -9.26 -5.76 5.79
C GLY A 161 -8.79 -5.03 7.06
N ILE A 162 -9.58 -5.08 8.12
CA ILE A 162 -9.26 -4.47 9.43
C ILE A 162 -7.98 -5.09 10.01
N VAL A 163 -7.93 -6.43 10.08
CA VAL A 163 -6.81 -7.16 10.66
C VAL A 163 -5.53 -6.94 9.84
N SER A 164 -5.65 -6.86 8.52
CA SER A 164 -4.54 -6.55 7.62
C SER A 164 -3.94 -5.17 7.89
N ALA A 165 -4.78 -4.15 8.10
CA ALA A 165 -4.33 -2.80 8.40
C ALA A 165 -3.61 -2.73 9.76
N VAL A 166 -4.17 -3.37 10.79
CA VAL A 166 -3.56 -3.43 12.13
C VAL A 166 -2.25 -4.21 12.09
N GLY A 167 -2.22 -5.37 11.41
CA GLY A 167 -1.02 -6.19 11.25
C GLY A 167 0.11 -5.46 10.54
N ASN A 168 -0.21 -4.70 9.48
CA ASN A 168 0.79 -3.89 8.76
C ASN A 168 1.40 -2.77 9.62
N SER A 169 0.67 -2.27 10.60
CA SER A 169 1.14 -1.21 11.52
C SER A 169 1.81 -1.77 12.78
N ALA A 170 1.60 -3.04 13.12
CA ALA A 170 2.12 -3.66 14.35
C ALA A 170 3.66 -3.58 14.47
N PRO A 171 4.47 -3.72 13.40
CA PRO A 171 5.93 -3.56 13.49
C PRO A 171 6.38 -2.22 14.04
N LEU A 172 5.59 -1.15 13.86
CA LEU A 172 5.90 0.18 14.39
C LEU A 172 5.93 0.15 15.92
N VAL A 173 5.00 -0.57 16.54
CA VAL A 173 4.94 -0.74 18.01
C VAL A 173 6.02 -1.72 18.46
N ILE A 174 6.24 -2.81 17.73
CA ILE A 174 7.26 -3.83 18.07
C ILE A 174 8.65 -3.19 18.14
N VAL A 175 9.05 -2.44 17.12
CA VAL A 175 10.38 -1.80 17.06
C VAL A 175 10.51 -0.71 18.13
N LEU A 176 9.45 0.07 18.39
CA LEU A 176 9.44 1.05 19.48
C LEU A 176 9.70 0.40 20.84
N VAL A 177 9.02 -0.72 21.13
CA VAL A 177 9.20 -1.46 22.40
C VAL A 177 10.60 -2.05 22.49
N ILE A 178 11.14 -2.62 21.40
CA ILE A 178 12.52 -3.13 21.36
C ILE A 178 13.51 -2.01 21.60
N GLY A 179 13.24 -0.78 21.13
CA GLY A 179 14.06 0.41 21.35
C GLY A 179 14.28 0.78 22.82
N ILE A 180 13.40 0.33 23.73
CA ILE A 180 13.58 0.51 25.17
C ILE A 180 14.78 -0.30 25.70
N PHE A 181 15.02 -1.48 25.13
CA PHE A 181 16.02 -2.43 25.59
C PHE A 181 17.30 -2.41 24.73
N ALA A 182 17.15 -2.28 23.42
CA ALA A 182 18.26 -2.27 22.46
C ALA A 182 18.59 -0.84 22.02
N LYS A 183 19.77 -0.34 22.38
CA LYS A 183 20.22 1.02 22.05
C LYS A 183 20.66 1.14 20.58
N ASP A 184 21.25 0.08 20.02
CA ASP A 184 21.73 0.07 18.65
C ASP A 184 20.57 -0.12 17.65
N LYS A 185 20.46 0.78 16.69
CA LYS A 185 19.39 0.82 15.69
C LYS A 185 19.36 -0.44 14.80
N GLY A 186 20.54 -0.92 14.39
CA GLY A 186 20.67 -2.14 13.60
C GLY A 186 20.16 -3.37 14.35
N THR A 187 20.53 -3.50 15.62
CA THR A 187 20.08 -4.58 16.51
C THR A 187 18.56 -4.55 16.70
N ARG A 188 17.95 -3.37 16.84
CA ARG A 188 16.48 -3.24 16.95
C ARG A 188 15.77 -3.83 15.73
N PHE A 189 16.25 -3.48 14.54
CA PHE A 189 15.64 -3.97 13.29
C PHE A 189 15.82 -5.47 13.10
N ILE A 190 16.98 -6.01 13.46
CA ILE A 190 17.22 -7.46 13.40
C ILE A 190 16.30 -8.22 14.35
N ILE A 191 16.20 -7.78 15.61
CA ILE A 191 15.30 -8.42 16.60
C ILE A 191 13.86 -8.28 16.15
N GLY A 192 13.42 -7.10 15.68
CA GLY A 192 12.08 -6.88 15.16
C GLY A 192 11.75 -7.79 13.98
N ALA A 193 12.65 -7.88 13.01
CA ALA A 193 12.50 -8.78 11.86
C ALA A 193 12.45 -10.26 12.28
N ALA A 194 13.30 -10.67 13.23
CA ALA A 194 13.31 -12.04 13.73
C ALA A 194 12.01 -12.40 14.45
N LEU A 195 11.50 -11.52 15.33
CA LEU A 195 10.23 -11.71 16.03
C LEU A 195 9.06 -11.81 15.03
N CYS A 196 8.97 -10.84 14.11
CA CYS A 196 7.93 -10.85 13.07
C CYS A 196 8.00 -12.11 12.21
N SER A 197 9.21 -12.60 11.90
CA SER A 197 9.43 -13.79 11.09
C SER A 197 9.04 -15.07 11.79
N VAL A 198 9.55 -15.31 12.99
CA VAL A 198 9.28 -16.55 13.74
C VAL A 198 7.80 -16.71 14.02
N VAL A 199 7.18 -15.68 14.58
CA VAL A 199 5.74 -15.70 14.88
C VAL A 199 4.93 -15.74 13.57
N GLY A 200 5.37 -15.00 12.54
CA GLY A 200 4.73 -14.97 11.23
C GLY A 200 4.72 -16.32 10.53
N ILE A 201 5.85 -17.04 10.52
CA ILE A 201 5.94 -18.40 9.96
C ILE A 201 4.95 -19.32 10.69
N ILE A 202 5.00 -19.35 12.02
CA ILE A 202 4.14 -20.24 12.84
C ILE A 202 2.67 -19.91 12.58
N ALA A 203 2.29 -18.64 12.64
CA ALA A 203 0.91 -18.20 12.46
C ALA A 203 0.38 -18.51 11.04
N MET A 204 1.18 -18.25 10.00
CA MET A 204 0.79 -18.58 8.62
C MET A 204 0.65 -20.09 8.42
N LEU A 205 1.56 -20.88 8.94
CA LEU A 205 1.49 -22.34 8.82
C LEU A 205 0.26 -22.91 9.55
N LEU A 206 -0.01 -22.48 10.78
CA LEU A 206 -1.17 -22.93 11.56
C LEU A 206 -2.48 -22.45 10.93
N GLY A 207 -2.58 -21.17 10.60
CA GLY A 207 -3.78 -20.61 10.02
C GLY A 207 -4.11 -21.19 8.66
N MET A 208 -3.12 -21.33 7.78
CA MET A 208 -3.35 -21.90 6.46
C MET A 208 -3.61 -23.42 6.49
N LYS A 209 -3.13 -24.16 7.51
CA LYS A 209 -3.51 -25.57 7.71
C LYS A 209 -4.96 -25.71 8.17
N ALA A 210 -5.47 -24.79 8.97
CA ALA A 210 -6.83 -24.82 9.51
C ALA A 210 -7.91 -24.45 8.49
N VAL A 211 -7.56 -23.66 7.47
CA VAL A 211 -8.50 -23.13 6.48
C VAL A 211 -8.82 -24.14 5.39
N HIS A 212 -10.07 -24.11 4.89
CA HIS A 212 -10.53 -24.91 3.77
C HIS A 212 -11.08 -24.01 2.65
N GLU A 213 -10.60 -24.24 1.43
CA GLU A 213 -11.15 -23.62 0.23
C GLU A 213 -12.36 -24.41 -0.24
N ARG A 214 -13.55 -23.81 -0.25
CA ARG A 214 -14.82 -24.48 -0.56
C ARG A 214 -15.40 -24.07 -1.91
N VAL A 215 -14.92 -22.94 -2.44
CA VAL A 215 -15.39 -22.42 -3.74
C VAL A 215 -14.34 -22.73 -4.81
N ALA A 216 -14.73 -23.50 -5.81
CA ALA A 216 -13.89 -23.73 -6.97
C ALA A 216 -13.89 -22.47 -7.85
N TYR A 217 -12.84 -21.69 -7.78
CA TYR A 217 -12.66 -20.51 -8.63
C TYR A 217 -11.91 -20.92 -9.89
N THR A 218 -12.65 -21.15 -10.97
CA THR A 218 -12.09 -21.24 -12.32
C THR A 218 -12.11 -19.84 -12.92
N ALA A 219 -11.03 -19.09 -12.71
CA ALA A 219 -10.82 -17.92 -13.54
C ALA A 219 -10.63 -18.41 -14.98
N GLU A 220 -11.50 -17.98 -15.90
CA GLU A 220 -11.18 -18.08 -17.31
C GLU A 220 -9.79 -17.44 -17.52
N LYS A 221 -8.92 -18.11 -18.29
CA LYS A 221 -7.62 -17.58 -18.67
C LYS A 221 -7.83 -16.34 -19.52
N ARG A 222 -8.16 -15.20 -18.92
CA ARG A 222 -8.26 -13.93 -19.61
C ARG A 222 -6.84 -13.36 -19.71
N ASN A 223 -6.34 -13.26 -20.93
CA ASN A 223 -5.10 -12.54 -21.19
C ASN A 223 -5.34 -11.05 -20.87
N PRO A 224 -4.68 -10.45 -19.86
CA PRO A 224 -4.88 -9.04 -19.52
C PRO A 224 -4.44 -8.06 -20.64
N LEU A 225 -3.75 -8.55 -21.66
CA LEU A 225 -3.41 -7.78 -22.85
C LEU A 225 -4.58 -7.69 -23.84
N VAL A 226 -5.57 -8.57 -23.75
CA VAL A 226 -6.80 -8.49 -24.55
C VAL A 226 -7.65 -7.36 -23.99
N GLY A 227 -7.95 -6.37 -24.81
CA GLY A 227 -8.68 -5.17 -24.42
C GLY A 227 -7.81 -3.97 -24.02
N PHE A 228 -6.48 -4.10 -24.04
CA PHE A 228 -5.56 -3.00 -23.73
C PHE A 228 -5.83 -1.77 -24.62
N LYS A 229 -6.06 -2.02 -25.92
CA LYS A 229 -6.43 -0.98 -26.89
C LYS A 229 -7.78 -0.33 -26.56
N ASP A 230 -8.74 -1.12 -26.07
CA ASP A 230 -10.08 -0.62 -25.71
C ASP A 230 -10.01 0.30 -24.48
N VAL A 231 -9.17 -0.06 -23.49
CA VAL A 231 -8.89 0.79 -22.32
C VAL A 231 -8.22 2.10 -22.74
N LEU A 232 -7.14 2.03 -23.51
CA LEU A 232 -6.39 3.22 -23.94
C LEU A 232 -7.21 4.11 -24.89
N GLY A 233 -8.17 3.56 -25.62
CA GLY A 233 -9.12 4.31 -26.44
C GLY A 233 -10.18 5.08 -25.66
N ASN A 234 -10.34 4.79 -24.36
CA ASN A 234 -11.36 5.42 -23.53
C ASN A 234 -10.83 6.69 -22.84
N LYS A 235 -11.45 7.84 -23.13
CA LYS A 235 -11.02 9.14 -22.57
C LYS A 235 -11.15 9.23 -21.05
N TYR A 236 -12.12 8.52 -20.45
CA TYR A 236 -12.34 8.52 -18.99
C TYR A 236 -11.34 7.58 -18.28
N ALA A 237 -10.90 6.52 -18.96
CA ALA A 237 -9.81 5.70 -18.46
C ALA A 237 -8.52 6.52 -18.28
N TRP A 238 -8.20 7.40 -19.22
CA TRP A 238 -7.04 8.31 -19.12
C TRP A 238 -7.14 9.24 -17.92
N THR A 239 -8.33 9.71 -17.55
CA THR A 239 -8.52 10.53 -16.35
C THR A 239 -8.02 9.81 -15.10
N ILE A 240 -8.36 8.51 -14.96
CA ILE A 240 -7.94 7.71 -13.80
C ILE A 240 -6.47 7.35 -13.90
N ILE A 241 -5.98 6.94 -15.08
CA ILE A 241 -4.57 6.56 -15.30
C ILE A 241 -3.65 7.74 -14.94
N ILE A 242 -3.94 8.94 -15.43
CA ILE A 242 -3.15 10.14 -15.15
C ILE A 242 -3.25 10.52 -13.65
N SER A 243 -4.43 10.44 -13.07
CA SER A 243 -4.63 10.72 -11.65
C SER A 243 -3.79 9.78 -10.76
N GLU A 244 -3.87 8.47 -10.99
CA GLU A 244 -3.12 7.49 -10.22
C GLU A 244 -1.61 7.59 -10.46
N PHE A 245 -1.20 7.92 -11.70
CA PHE A 245 0.21 8.22 -12.02
C PHE A 245 0.73 9.41 -11.21
N LEU A 246 0.01 10.54 -11.19
CA LEU A 246 0.41 11.73 -10.44
C LEU A 246 0.38 11.48 -8.93
N LYS A 247 -0.65 10.77 -8.44
CA LYS A 247 -0.78 10.39 -7.03
C LYS A 247 0.43 9.59 -6.54
N SER A 248 0.98 8.72 -7.37
CA SER A 248 2.10 7.85 -6.98
C SER A 248 3.39 8.62 -6.66
N PHE A 249 3.57 9.83 -7.18
CA PHE A 249 4.71 10.70 -6.81
C PHE A 249 4.70 11.13 -5.33
N ARG A 250 3.56 11.03 -4.63
CA ARG A 250 3.54 11.18 -3.17
C ARG A 250 4.46 10.19 -2.47
N GLY A 251 4.89 9.13 -3.17
CA GLY A 251 5.89 8.17 -2.68
C GLY A 251 7.17 8.84 -2.19
N ILE A 252 7.56 9.99 -2.76
CA ILE A 252 8.69 10.81 -2.27
C ILE A 252 8.41 11.28 -0.84
N ALA A 253 7.22 11.86 -0.59
CA ALA A 253 6.83 12.32 0.75
C ALA A 253 6.70 11.15 1.75
N THR A 254 6.14 10.03 1.31
CA THR A 254 6.04 8.83 2.14
C THR A 254 7.42 8.29 2.53
N TYR A 255 8.38 8.32 1.60
CA TYR A 255 9.77 7.95 1.88
C TYR A 255 10.40 8.84 2.96
N MET A 256 10.07 10.13 2.97
CA MET A 256 10.60 11.08 3.97
C MET A 256 9.98 10.90 5.37
N GLY A 257 8.86 10.21 5.49
CA GLY A 257 8.07 10.16 6.74
C GLY A 257 8.83 9.61 7.95
N VAL A 258 9.57 8.53 7.79
CA VAL A 258 10.35 7.92 8.87
C VAL A 258 11.49 8.84 9.33
N PHE A 259 12.17 9.51 8.39
CA PHE A 259 13.24 10.45 8.67
C PHE A 259 12.71 11.74 9.32
N MET A 260 11.51 12.18 8.90
CA MET A 260 10.81 13.31 9.52
C MET A 260 10.43 13.02 10.97
N ALA A 261 10.00 11.79 11.28
CA ALA A 261 9.74 11.37 12.66
C ALA A 261 11.03 11.40 13.50
N GLY A 262 12.13 10.93 12.96
CA GLY A 262 13.45 11.05 13.59
C GLY A 262 13.81 12.50 13.87
N ALA A 263 13.79 13.36 12.86
CA ALA A 263 14.13 14.77 12.97
C ALA A 263 13.26 15.56 13.98
N LEU A 264 11.99 15.15 14.17
CA LEU A 264 11.05 15.78 15.11
C LEU A 264 11.13 15.18 16.51
N LEU A 265 11.33 13.86 16.63
CA LEU A 265 11.15 13.11 17.88
C LEU A 265 12.46 12.51 18.42
N GLY A 266 13.57 12.65 17.68
CA GLY A 266 14.92 12.21 18.05
C GLY A 266 15.29 10.79 17.59
N ASP A 267 14.30 9.94 17.27
CA ASP A 267 14.53 8.59 16.76
C ASP A 267 13.45 8.17 15.76
N THR A 268 13.86 7.53 14.69
CA THR A 268 12.98 6.97 13.67
C THR A 268 12.04 5.88 14.20
N ASP A 269 12.39 5.22 15.31
CA ASP A 269 11.54 4.25 16.00
C ASP A 269 10.20 4.86 16.44
N LYS A 270 10.18 6.16 16.69
CA LYS A 270 8.97 6.90 17.07
C LYS A 270 8.04 7.19 15.87
N PHE A 271 8.34 6.65 14.70
CA PHE A 271 7.49 6.78 13.51
C PHE A 271 6.04 6.26 13.74
N VAL A 272 5.86 5.38 14.72
CA VAL A 272 4.52 4.96 15.16
C VAL A 272 3.63 6.15 15.54
N LEU A 273 4.19 7.20 16.14
CA LEU A 273 3.46 8.43 16.51
C LEU A 273 3.01 9.25 15.29
N PHE A 274 3.57 8.98 14.11
CA PHE A 274 3.11 9.52 12.83
C PHE A 274 2.09 8.58 12.17
N GLY A 275 2.37 7.29 12.18
CA GLY A 275 1.56 6.28 11.53
C GLY A 275 0.18 6.08 12.16
N LEU A 276 0.10 6.06 13.50
CA LEU A 276 -1.18 5.84 14.20
C LEU A 276 -2.19 6.97 13.97
N PRO A 277 -1.87 8.26 14.20
CA PRO A 277 -2.82 9.34 13.92
C PRO A 277 -3.26 9.36 12.45
N THR A 278 -2.32 9.18 11.53
CA THR A 278 -2.63 9.13 10.09
C THR A 278 -3.53 7.95 9.74
N GLY A 279 -3.27 6.77 10.32
CA GLY A 279 -4.08 5.57 10.11
C GLY A 279 -5.50 5.71 10.64
N ILE A 280 -5.67 6.23 11.86
CA ILE A 280 -6.98 6.52 12.45
C ILE A 280 -7.72 7.56 11.60
N GLY A 281 -7.03 8.63 11.20
CA GLY A 281 -7.58 9.65 10.31
C GLY A 281 -8.06 9.05 8.99
N THR A 282 -7.31 8.11 8.41
CA THR A 282 -7.71 7.40 7.16
C THR A 282 -9.01 6.62 7.34
N ALA A 283 -9.14 5.88 8.43
CA ALA A 283 -10.36 5.12 8.73
C ALA A 283 -11.58 6.05 8.92
N VAL A 284 -11.42 7.11 9.70
CA VAL A 284 -12.46 8.13 9.90
C VAL A 284 -12.80 8.82 8.57
N GLY A 285 -11.80 9.12 7.75
CA GLY A 285 -11.97 9.73 6.42
C GLY A 285 -12.79 8.83 5.48
N MET A 286 -12.55 7.52 5.46
CA MET A 286 -13.35 6.57 4.67
C MET A 286 -14.81 6.57 5.10
N LEU A 287 -15.08 6.58 6.41
CA LEU A 287 -16.45 6.66 6.94
C LEU A 287 -17.11 8.01 6.58
N ALA A 288 -16.37 9.11 6.72
CA ALA A 288 -16.85 10.44 6.38
C ALA A 288 -17.21 10.57 4.89
N ILE A 289 -16.41 10.03 4.00
CA ILE A 289 -16.67 10.02 2.54
C ILE A 289 -17.94 9.24 2.22
N ASN A 290 -18.16 8.07 2.83
CA ASN A 290 -19.42 7.31 2.62
C ASN A 290 -20.67 8.11 3.04
N PHE A 291 -20.56 8.92 4.10
CA PHE A 291 -21.61 9.80 4.54
C PHE A 291 -21.81 11.00 3.58
N LEU A 292 -20.70 11.60 3.12
CA LEU A 292 -20.73 12.74 2.20
C LEU A 292 -21.24 12.38 0.81
N LEU A 293 -21.03 11.16 0.34
CA LEU A 293 -21.54 10.65 -0.93
C LEU A 293 -23.07 10.64 -1.02
N LYS A 294 -23.78 10.70 0.13
CA LYS A 294 -25.24 10.87 0.16
C LYS A 294 -25.69 12.26 -0.31
N LYS A 295 -24.82 13.26 -0.25
CA LYS A 295 -25.14 14.66 -0.58
C LYS A 295 -24.34 15.20 -1.76
N PHE A 296 -23.15 14.71 -1.96
CA PHE A 296 -22.20 15.20 -2.95
C PHE A 296 -21.77 14.10 -3.92
N ASN A 297 -21.50 14.51 -5.14
CA ASN A 297 -21.00 13.66 -6.18
C ASN A 297 -19.52 13.25 -5.90
N SER A 298 -19.16 12.01 -6.23
CA SER A 298 -17.80 11.46 -6.05
C SER A 298 -16.70 12.32 -6.67
N LYS A 299 -16.94 12.90 -7.86
CA LYS A 299 -16.03 13.83 -8.55
C LYS A 299 -15.74 15.07 -7.69
N VAL A 300 -16.81 15.71 -7.16
CA VAL A 300 -16.67 16.92 -6.33
C VAL A 300 -15.90 16.61 -5.05
N LEU A 301 -16.20 15.47 -4.42
CA LEU A 301 -15.51 15.03 -3.21
C LEU A 301 -14.02 14.75 -3.47
N TYR A 302 -13.68 14.16 -4.62
CA TYR A 302 -12.28 13.87 -4.93
C TYR A 302 -11.47 15.14 -5.18
N ILE A 303 -12.01 16.08 -5.96
CA ILE A 303 -11.38 17.40 -6.20
C ILE A 303 -11.26 18.19 -4.88
N ALA A 304 -12.34 18.23 -4.09
CA ALA A 304 -12.34 18.90 -2.79
C ALA A 304 -11.31 18.29 -1.82
N SER A 305 -11.14 16.96 -1.84
CA SER A 305 -10.12 16.28 -1.03
C SER A 305 -8.70 16.68 -1.44
N GLY A 306 -8.46 16.91 -2.73
CA GLY A 306 -7.18 17.43 -3.24
C GLY A 306 -6.89 18.85 -2.75
N ILE A 307 -7.89 19.75 -2.81
CA ILE A 307 -7.77 21.12 -2.29
C ILE A 307 -7.55 21.10 -0.78
N TYR A 308 -8.35 20.30 -0.04
CA TYR A 308 -8.18 20.09 1.40
C TYR A 308 -6.76 19.63 1.73
N SER A 309 -6.20 18.72 0.92
CA SER A 309 -4.84 18.21 1.11
C SER A 309 -3.80 19.33 1.06
N VAL A 310 -3.89 20.25 0.09
CA VAL A 310 -2.95 21.39 0.01
C VAL A 310 -3.06 22.26 1.26
N ILE A 311 -4.28 22.64 1.63
CA ILE A 311 -4.52 23.55 2.76
C ILE A 311 -3.97 22.93 4.06
N ILE A 312 -4.36 21.70 4.37
CA ILE A 312 -3.97 21.07 5.63
C ILE A 312 -2.46 20.81 5.71
N ASN A 313 -1.83 20.45 4.59
CA ASN A 313 -0.39 20.22 4.54
C ASN A 313 0.42 21.54 4.63
N ILE A 314 -0.09 22.65 4.08
CA ILE A 314 0.54 23.97 4.27
C ILE A 314 0.46 24.38 5.74
N ILE A 315 -0.70 24.21 6.39
CA ILE A 315 -0.84 24.54 7.82
C ILE A 315 0.08 23.64 8.66
N ALA A 316 0.15 22.34 8.36
CA ALA A 316 1.06 21.41 9.02
C ALA A 316 2.54 21.82 8.82
N PHE A 317 2.89 22.30 7.61
CA PHE A 317 4.22 22.87 7.35
C PHE A 317 4.51 24.09 8.23
N ILE A 318 3.59 25.04 8.34
CA ILE A 318 3.75 26.24 9.18
C ILE A 318 3.95 25.85 10.64
N VAL A 319 3.15 24.91 11.17
CA VAL A 319 3.27 24.42 12.55
C VAL A 319 4.63 23.75 12.77
N GLY A 320 5.05 22.86 11.87
CA GLY A 320 6.35 22.18 11.96
C GLY A 320 7.53 23.14 11.80
N TYR A 321 7.43 24.12 10.90
CA TYR A 321 8.42 25.19 10.72
C TYR A 321 8.58 26.02 12.00
N THR A 322 7.48 26.41 12.61
CA THR A 322 7.49 27.15 13.89
C THR A 322 8.09 26.32 15.01
N TYR A 323 7.78 25.01 15.05
CA TYR A 323 8.38 24.08 16.01
C TYR A 323 9.88 24.00 15.87
N PHE A 324 10.43 23.91 14.68
CA PHE A 324 11.88 23.79 14.48
C PHE A 324 12.64 25.07 14.84
N HIS A 325 12.00 26.24 14.75
CA HIS A 325 12.63 27.50 15.18
C HIS A 325 12.43 27.78 16.67
N ASN A 326 11.29 27.37 17.24
CA ASN A 326 10.93 27.56 18.64
C ASN A 326 10.38 26.26 19.22
N PRO A 327 11.22 25.28 19.60
CA PRO A 327 10.77 23.97 20.07
C PRO A 327 9.84 24.07 21.27
N SER A 328 8.63 23.51 21.15
CA SER A 328 7.64 23.45 22.20
C SER A 328 6.88 22.14 22.15
N LYS A 329 6.66 21.52 23.30
CA LYS A 329 5.81 20.30 23.39
C LYS A 329 4.40 20.52 22.84
N VAL A 330 3.86 21.73 23.00
CA VAL A 330 2.53 22.06 22.48
C VAL A 330 2.54 22.04 20.95
N LEU A 331 3.51 22.66 20.30
CA LEU A 331 3.63 22.64 18.83
C LEU A 331 3.88 21.24 18.30
N GLN A 332 4.66 20.40 19.02
CA GLN A 332 4.88 19.01 18.67
C GLN A 332 3.58 18.21 18.68
N ILE A 333 2.75 18.38 19.74
CA ILE A 333 1.45 17.70 19.85
C ILE A 333 0.50 18.21 18.76
N ILE A 334 0.47 19.51 18.50
CA ILE A 334 -0.34 20.10 17.43
C ILE A 334 0.08 19.50 16.07
N PHE A 335 1.37 19.41 15.77
CA PHE A 335 1.84 18.80 14.53
C PHE A 335 1.38 17.35 14.39
N ILE A 336 1.48 16.55 15.46
CA ILE A 336 1.00 15.16 15.47
C ILE A 336 -0.52 15.11 15.24
N ALA A 337 -1.29 16.05 15.81
CA ALA A 337 -2.73 16.14 15.56
C ALA A 337 -3.04 16.47 14.08
N PHE A 338 -2.20 17.27 13.41
CA PHE A 338 -2.34 17.53 11.97
C PHE A 338 -2.13 16.27 11.12
N LEU A 339 -1.36 15.29 11.59
CA LEU A 339 -1.20 14.01 10.90
C LEU A 339 -2.53 13.22 10.83
N PHE A 340 -3.38 13.33 11.87
CA PHE A 340 -4.74 12.80 11.82
C PHE A 340 -5.57 13.49 10.72
N LEU A 341 -5.48 14.80 10.61
CA LEU A 341 -6.20 15.57 9.58
C LEU A 341 -5.68 15.26 8.18
N ILE A 342 -4.38 15.06 8.01
CA ILE A 342 -3.79 14.54 6.75
C ILE A 342 -4.34 13.15 6.44
N GLY A 343 -4.49 12.30 7.46
CA GLY A 343 -5.10 10.99 7.34
C GLY A 343 -6.52 11.00 6.79
N LEU A 344 -7.35 11.98 7.16
CA LEU A 344 -8.73 12.09 6.63
C LEU A 344 -8.76 12.12 5.10
N GLN A 345 -7.81 12.82 4.48
CA GLN A 345 -7.69 12.91 3.03
C GLN A 345 -7.34 11.55 2.40
N PHE A 346 -6.54 10.70 3.08
CA PHE A 346 -6.27 9.36 2.60
C PHE A 346 -7.52 8.48 2.50
N GLY A 347 -8.52 8.71 3.35
CA GLY A 347 -9.81 8.04 3.25
C GLY A 347 -10.47 8.26 1.89
N ALA A 348 -10.52 9.51 1.41
CA ALA A 348 -11.02 9.86 0.08
C ALA A 348 -10.18 9.22 -1.04
N SER A 349 -8.85 9.31 -0.94
CA SER A 349 -7.92 8.81 -1.94
C SER A 349 -7.90 7.29 -2.08
N ASN A 350 -8.31 6.56 -1.05
CA ASN A 350 -8.37 5.11 -1.08
C ASN A 350 -9.74 4.60 -1.57
N LEU A 351 -10.83 5.32 -1.26
CA LEU A 351 -12.18 4.87 -1.57
C LEU A 351 -12.64 5.30 -2.97
N LEU A 352 -12.51 6.59 -3.29
CA LEU A 352 -13.12 7.15 -4.51
C LEU A 352 -12.53 6.61 -5.82
N PRO A 353 -11.22 6.33 -5.97
CA PRO A 353 -10.68 5.78 -7.21
C PRO A 353 -11.29 4.44 -7.62
N SER A 354 -11.63 3.57 -6.67
CA SER A 354 -12.28 2.29 -6.98
C SER A 354 -13.70 2.47 -7.54
N MET A 355 -14.42 3.51 -7.11
CA MET A 355 -15.74 3.86 -7.65
C MET A 355 -15.61 4.38 -9.09
N PHE A 356 -14.65 5.25 -9.36
CA PHE A 356 -14.40 5.73 -10.72
C PHE A 356 -13.96 4.60 -11.67
N GLN A 357 -13.16 3.65 -11.18
CA GLN A 357 -12.79 2.48 -11.98
C GLN A 357 -14.02 1.67 -12.37
N ALA A 358 -14.97 1.45 -11.45
CA ALA A 358 -16.21 0.76 -11.74
C ALA A 358 -17.05 1.51 -12.80
N ASP A 359 -17.19 2.83 -12.69
CA ASP A 359 -17.93 3.66 -13.62
C ASP A 359 -17.34 3.62 -15.04
N VAL A 360 -15.99 3.66 -15.14
CA VAL A 360 -15.29 3.59 -16.44
C VAL A 360 -15.37 2.19 -17.03
N LEU A 361 -15.36 1.14 -16.22
CA LEU A 361 -15.55 -0.24 -16.69
C LEU A 361 -16.93 -0.41 -17.33
N GLU A 362 -17.99 0.17 -16.76
CA GLU A 362 -19.33 0.17 -17.36
C GLU A 362 -19.38 0.95 -18.70
N ASP A 363 -18.70 2.11 -18.80
CA ASP A 363 -18.61 2.86 -20.07
C ASP A 363 -17.85 2.07 -21.17
N ILE A 364 -16.80 1.34 -20.78
CA ILE A 364 -16.07 0.47 -21.71
C ILE A 364 -16.96 -0.72 -22.15
N GLU A 365 -17.64 -1.37 -21.19
CA GLU A 365 -18.53 -2.50 -21.45
C GLU A 365 -19.65 -2.13 -22.40
N LEU A 366 -20.30 -0.98 -22.20
CA LEU A 366 -21.35 -0.48 -23.07
C LEU A 366 -20.87 -0.28 -24.52
N LYS A 367 -19.64 0.24 -24.70
CA LYS A 367 -19.08 0.56 -26.00
C LYS A 367 -18.49 -0.64 -26.75
N THR A 368 -17.96 -1.61 -26.03
CA THR A 368 -17.18 -2.73 -26.61
C THR A 368 -17.88 -4.08 -26.49
N GLY A 369 -18.94 -4.17 -25.67
CA GLY A 369 -19.56 -5.43 -25.28
C GLY A 369 -18.68 -6.33 -24.41
N LYS A 370 -17.52 -5.81 -23.93
CA LYS A 370 -16.54 -6.58 -23.15
C LYS A 370 -16.32 -5.93 -21.79
N ARG A 371 -16.40 -6.71 -20.74
CA ARG A 371 -16.04 -6.27 -19.40
C ARG A 371 -14.56 -6.55 -19.13
N LEU A 372 -13.78 -5.50 -18.89
CA LEU A 372 -12.33 -5.54 -18.78
C LEU A 372 -11.84 -5.39 -17.33
N ASP A 373 -12.43 -6.13 -16.38
CA ASP A 373 -12.14 -6.05 -14.94
C ASP A 373 -10.66 -6.34 -14.59
N ALA A 374 -9.95 -7.13 -15.37
CA ALA A 374 -8.53 -7.42 -15.15
C ALA A 374 -7.61 -6.46 -15.92
N THR A 375 -7.99 -6.09 -17.15
CA THR A 375 -7.17 -5.29 -18.05
C THR A 375 -7.03 -3.85 -17.56
N PHE A 376 -8.11 -3.23 -17.11
CA PHE A 376 -8.08 -1.83 -16.69
C PHE A 376 -7.23 -1.59 -15.45
N PRO A 377 -7.37 -2.32 -14.34
CA PRO A 377 -6.46 -2.22 -13.22
C PRO A 377 -5.00 -2.52 -13.58
N PHE A 378 -4.75 -3.45 -14.52
CA PHE A 378 -3.41 -3.74 -15.00
C PHE A 378 -2.77 -2.55 -15.72
N VAL A 379 -3.51 -1.85 -16.58
CA VAL A 379 -3.04 -0.63 -17.26
C VAL A 379 -2.73 0.47 -16.25
N ILE A 380 -3.60 0.68 -15.26
CA ILE A 380 -3.35 1.61 -14.14
C ILE A 380 -2.08 1.19 -13.39
N GLY A 381 -1.92 -0.11 -13.12
CA GLY A 381 -0.76 -0.68 -12.43
C GLY A 381 0.56 -0.40 -13.14
N ILE A 382 0.61 -0.43 -14.47
CA ILE A 382 1.79 -0.03 -15.26
C ILE A 382 2.12 1.44 -15.00
N GLY A 383 1.13 2.32 -15.09
CA GLY A 383 1.31 3.76 -14.84
C GLY A 383 1.84 4.05 -13.45
N THR A 384 1.23 3.45 -12.42
CA THR A 384 1.65 3.62 -11.02
C THR A 384 3.01 2.99 -10.73
N MET A 385 3.36 1.90 -11.40
CA MET A 385 4.70 1.31 -11.31
C MET A 385 5.76 2.26 -11.86
N ILE A 386 5.54 2.85 -13.02
CA ILE A 386 6.50 3.78 -13.63
C ILE A 386 6.71 5.00 -12.72
N SER A 387 5.63 5.67 -12.29
CA SER A 387 5.73 6.84 -11.42
C SER A 387 6.26 6.51 -10.02
N GLY A 388 5.86 5.38 -9.45
CA GLY A 388 6.38 4.90 -8.17
C GLY A 388 7.87 4.55 -8.22
N THR A 389 8.34 3.96 -9.33
CA THR A 389 9.77 3.70 -9.57
C THR A 389 10.55 5.00 -9.66
N ILE A 390 10.05 5.99 -10.41
CA ILE A 390 10.68 7.31 -10.49
C ILE A 390 10.75 7.93 -9.08
N ALA A 391 9.64 7.94 -8.35
CA ALA A 391 9.58 8.50 -7.00
C ALA A 391 10.55 7.83 -6.03
N SER A 392 10.59 6.50 -5.99
CA SER A 392 11.47 5.73 -5.09
C SER A 392 12.95 5.86 -5.47
N THR A 393 13.25 6.01 -6.78
CA THR A 393 14.62 6.20 -7.28
C THR A 393 15.14 7.62 -6.98
N LEU A 394 14.28 8.63 -7.05
CA LEU A 394 14.66 10.01 -6.75
C LEU A 394 14.74 10.28 -5.25
N ALA A 395 13.94 9.62 -4.42
CA ALA A 395 13.83 9.93 -3.00
C ALA A 395 15.18 9.91 -2.24
N PRO A 396 16.08 8.91 -2.37
CA PRO A 396 17.39 8.94 -1.72
C PRO A 396 18.27 10.12 -2.17
N ARG A 397 18.26 10.43 -3.47
CA ARG A 397 19.04 11.54 -4.02
C ARG A 397 18.56 12.92 -3.56
N ILE A 398 17.26 13.04 -3.28
CA ILE A 398 16.69 14.25 -2.69
C ILE A 398 17.06 14.34 -1.22
N LEU A 399 17.11 13.20 -0.52
CA LEU A 399 17.26 13.14 0.94
C LEU A 399 18.68 13.48 1.41
N TYR A 400 19.72 12.80 0.91
CA TYR A 400 21.07 12.93 1.44
C TYR A 400 22.17 12.90 0.38
N ASP A 401 23.31 13.51 0.74
CA ASP A 401 24.48 13.64 -0.12
C ASP A 401 25.12 12.29 -0.42
N ASP A 402 25.81 12.20 -1.55
CA ASP A 402 26.69 11.08 -1.88
C ASP A 402 28.13 11.55 -1.99
N PRO A 403 28.98 11.34 -0.97
CA PRO A 403 30.37 11.74 -1.00
C PRO A 403 31.20 10.95 -2.02
N THR A 404 30.74 9.76 -2.45
CA THR A 404 31.51 8.92 -3.40
C THR A 404 31.40 9.42 -4.84
N THR A 405 30.32 10.10 -5.19
CA THR A 405 30.08 10.67 -6.52
C THR A 405 30.11 12.20 -6.53
N GLY A 406 30.21 12.84 -5.35
CA GLY A 406 30.09 14.28 -5.18
C GLY A 406 28.67 14.83 -5.35
N TRP A 407 27.65 13.96 -5.39
CA TRP A 407 26.26 14.38 -5.49
C TRP A 407 25.83 15.17 -4.27
N LYS A 408 25.24 16.35 -4.49
CA LYS A 408 24.62 17.17 -3.46
C LYS A 408 23.11 17.02 -3.51
N SER A 409 22.52 16.63 -2.37
CA SER A 409 21.07 16.48 -2.22
C SER A 409 20.39 17.81 -1.99
N ILE A 410 19.07 17.83 -2.15
CA ILE A 410 18.25 19.02 -1.87
C ILE A 410 18.11 19.22 -0.36
N ILE A 411 17.89 18.13 0.39
CA ILE A 411 17.58 18.18 1.84
C ILE A 411 18.84 18.27 2.69
N GLY A 412 19.91 17.55 2.33
CA GLY A 412 21.15 17.53 3.10
C GLY A 412 21.01 16.76 4.44
N TYR A 413 20.15 15.71 4.46
CA TYR A 413 20.01 14.84 5.63
C TYR A 413 21.34 14.10 5.90
N MET A 414 21.75 14.04 7.16
CA MET A 414 22.95 13.31 7.60
C MET A 414 22.57 11.92 8.12
N PRO A 415 22.91 10.84 7.39
CA PRO A 415 22.62 9.49 7.83
C PRO A 415 23.45 9.06 9.04
N GLY A 416 22.89 8.18 9.88
CA GLY A 416 23.64 7.51 10.96
C GLY A 416 23.88 8.35 12.21
N LEU A 417 23.16 9.45 12.40
CA LEU A 417 23.19 10.18 13.67
C LEU A 417 22.55 9.34 14.78
N VAL A 418 23.13 9.45 15.99
CA VAL A 418 22.59 8.80 17.20
C VAL A 418 21.29 9.49 17.64
N ASP A 419 21.23 10.81 17.50
CA ASP A 419 20.05 11.63 17.76
C ASP A 419 19.72 12.38 16.46
N ASP A 420 18.62 12.00 15.83
CA ASP A 420 18.17 12.60 14.58
C ASP A 420 17.74 14.08 14.75
N THR A 421 17.52 14.55 16.00
CA THR A 421 17.28 15.99 16.23
C THR A 421 18.54 16.85 16.02
N ALA A 422 19.71 16.24 15.91
CA ALA A 422 20.95 16.94 15.59
C ALA A 422 21.12 17.30 14.09
N GLN A 423 20.16 16.92 13.24
CA GLN A 423 20.11 17.40 11.85
C GLN A 423 20.11 18.94 11.79
N SER A 424 20.71 19.51 10.74
CA SER A 424 20.71 20.97 10.56
C SER A 424 19.28 21.51 10.44
N LEU A 425 19.09 22.76 10.87
CA LEU A 425 17.75 23.40 10.76
C LEU A 425 17.28 23.46 9.30
N ASP A 426 18.17 23.75 8.36
CA ASP A 426 17.89 23.79 6.92
C ASP A 426 17.41 22.41 6.44
N SER A 427 18.10 21.33 6.81
CA SER A 427 17.69 19.96 6.48
C SER A 427 16.34 19.59 7.05
N LYS A 428 16.06 19.96 8.30
CA LYS A 428 14.75 19.72 8.96
C LYS A 428 13.61 20.42 8.24
N VAL A 429 13.80 21.70 7.87
CA VAL A 429 12.80 22.49 7.18
C VAL A 429 12.55 21.95 5.78
N LYS A 430 13.57 21.60 5.02
CA LYS A 430 13.45 20.97 3.70
C LYS A 430 12.78 19.60 3.78
N LEU A 431 13.15 18.79 4.76
CA LEU A 431 12.54 17.48 5.00
C LEU A 431 11.04 17.64 5.31
N LEU A 432 10.68 18.60 6.16
CA LEU A 432 9.29 18.96 6.46
C LEU A 432 8.53 19.40 5.20
N PHE A 433 9.15 20.22 4.34
CA PHE A 433 8.57 20.66 3.07
C PHE A 433 8.23 19.46 2.16
N PHE A 434 9.19 18.55 1.98
CA PHE A 434 8.95 17.36 1.17
C PHE A 434 7.90 16.43 1.78
N TYR A 435 7.88 16.29 3.10
CA TYR A 435 6.93 15.42 3.78
C TYR A 435 5.48 15.96 3.74
N THR A 436 5.31 17.29 3.85
CA THR A 436 3.97 17.93 3.92
C THR A 436 3.58 18.56 2.59
N VAL A 437 4.25 19.63 2.17
CA VAL A 437 3.82 20.47 1.03
C VAL A 437 3.83 19.67 -0.28
N VAL A 438 4.91 18.93 -0.55
CA VAL A 438 4.98 18.08 -1.76
C VAL A 438 3.87 17.04 -1.75
N HIS A 439 3.58 16.42 -0.58
CA HIS A 439 2.45 15.52 -0.43
C HIS A 439 1.13 16.19 -0.83
N GLY A 440 0.84 17.36 -0.26
CA GLY A 440 -0.37 18.12 -0.55
C GLY A 440 -0.53 18.46 -2.03
N ILE A 441 0.55 18.93 -2.66
CA ILE A 441 0.58 19.27 -4.09
C ILE A 441 0.31 18.04 -4.96
N MET A 442 0.94 16.89 -4.68
CA MET A 442 0.74 15.68 -5.48
C MET A 442 -0.70 15.17 -5.39
N MET A 443 -1.32 15.27 -4.22
CA MET A 443 -2.72 14.90 -4.04
C MET A 443 -3.68 15.86 -4.76
N PHE A 444 -3.38 17.14 -4.80
CA PHE A 444 -4.13 18.12 -5.61
C PHE A 444 -3.99 17.84 -7.10
N LEU A 445 -2.76 17.64 -7.58
CA LEU A 445 -2.49 17.32 -8.99
C LEU A 445 -3.20 16.05 -9.42
N ALA A 446 -3.32 15.05 -8.55
CA ALA A 446 -4.12 13.85 -8.82
C ALA A 446 -5.61 14.15 -9.02
N GLY A 447 -6.13 15.22 -8.40
CA GLY A 447 -7.51 15.69 -8.58
C GLY A 447 -7.74 16.43 -9.90
N VAL A 448 -6.69 17.04 -10.48
CA VAL A 448 -6.81 17.89 -11.68
C VAL A 448 -7.44 17.18 -12.90
N PRO A 449 -7.08 15.95 -13.27
CA PRO A 449 -7.70 15.25 -14.38
C PRO A 449 -9.21 15.11 -14.24
N PHE A 450 -9.72 15.06 -13.00
CA PHE A 450 -11.16 14.91 -12.74
C PHE A 450 -11.99 16.14 -13.08
N PHE A 451 -11.40 17.32 -13.30
CA PHE A 451 -12.15 18.45 -13.88
C PHE A 451 -12.75 18.08 -15.23
N PHE A 452 -12.09 17.24 -16.01
CA PHE A 452 -12.53 16.76 -17.32
C PHE A 452 -13.40 15.49 -17.27
N TYR A 453 -13.57 14.86 -16.08
CA TYR A 453 -14.37 13.67 -15.90
C TYR A 453 -15.87 14.01 -15.97
N LYS A 454 -16.63 13.33 -16.84
CA LYS A 454 -18.05 13.61 -17.09
C LYS A 454 -18.99 12.47 -16.72
N LEU A 455 -18.48 11.30 -16.27
CA LEU A 455 -19.31 10.18 -15.84
C LEU A 455 -19.86 10.43 -14.42
N THR A 456 -20.87 11.32 -14.34
CA THR A 456 -21.45 11.74 -13.06
C THR A 456 -22.94 12.00 -13.22
N GLY A 457 -23.71 11.90 -12.13
CA GLY A 457 -25.14 12.16 -12.11
C GLY A 457 -25.90 11.36 -13.17
N LYS A 458 -26.73 12.02 -13.96
CA LYS A 458 -27.58 11.39 -14.98
C LYS A 458 -26.80 10.57 -16.01
N THR A 459 -25.63 11.08 -16.47
CA THR A 459 -24.79 10.35 -17.45
C THR A 459 -24.34 9.00 -16.92
N LYS A 460 -23.98 8.91 -15.63
CA LYS A 460 -23.61 7.65 -14.98
C LYS A 460 -24.82 6.70 -14.89
N GLU A 461 -25.98 7.21 -14.49
CA GLU A 461 -27.22 6.43 -14.40
C GLU A 461 -27.66 5.89 -15.76
N ASP A 462 -27.60 6.72 -16.80
CA ASP A 462 -27.96 6.32 -18.18
C ASP A 462 -27.06 5.19 -18.68
N ILE A 463 -25.72 5.28 -18.44
CA ILE A 463 -24.77 4.23 -18.80
C ILE A 463 -25.05 2.95 -18.01
N HIS A 464 -25.25 3.05 -16.71
CA HIS A 464 -25.56 1.90 -15.86
C HIS A 464 -26.82 1.17 -16.35
N ASN A 465 -27.92 1.91 -16.59
CA ASN A 465 -29.15 1.35 -17.07
C ASN A 465 -29.00 0.66 -18.44
N ALA A 466 -28.26 1.30 -19.37
CA ALA A 466 -27.96 0.74 -20.67
C ALA A 466 -27.16 -0.57 -20.61
N VAL A 467 -26.17 -0.63 -19.70
CA VAL A 467 -25.37 -1.86 -19.47
C VAL A 467 -26.24 -2.97 -18.87
N VAL A 468 -27.13 -2.64 -17.93
CA VAL A 468 -28.06 -3.62 -17.34
C VAL A 468 -29.00 -4.19 -18.43
N GLU A 469 -29.55 -3.34 -19.31
CA GLU A 469 -30.37 -3.81 -20.43
C GLU A 469 -29.57 -4.66 -21.43
N GLN A 470 -28.34 -4.26 -21.74
CA GLN A 470 -27.46 -5.04 -22.61
C GLN A 470 -27.19 -6.43 -22.06
N ARG A 471 -26.91 -6.55 -20.75
CA ARG A 471 -26.70 -7.85 -20.08
C ARG A 471 -27.92 -8.73 -20.10
N LYS A 472 -29.12 -8.18 -19.85
CA LYS A 472 -30.39 -8.94 -19.95
C LYS A 472 -30.61 -9.54 -21.34
N LYS A 473 -30.34 -8.78 -22.40
CA LYS A 473 -30.44 -9.28 -23.77
C LYS A 473 -29.47 -10.42 -24.08
N PHE A 474 -28.28 -10.44 -23.44
CA PHE A 474 -27.33 -11.54 -23.57
C PHE A 474 -27.71 -12.78 -22.76
N GLU A 475 -28.51 -12.66 -21.70
CA GLU A 475 -29.00 -13.78 -20.89
C GLU A 475 -30.25 -14.44 -21.52
N GLU A 476 -30.99 -13.70 -22.33
CA GLU A 476 -32.24 -14.15 -22.99
C GLU A 476 -32.01 -14.75 -24.40
N GLY A 477 -30.84 -14.60 -25.01
CA GLY A 477 -30.46 -15.08 -26.31
C GLY A 477 -29.42 -16.17 -26.27
#